data_017009062389d73608de97d8631d742b
#
_entry.id   017009062389d73608de97d8631d742b
#
_cell.length_a   1.000
_cell.length_b   1.000
_cell.length_c   1.000
_cell.angle_alpha   90.00
_cell.angle_beta   90.00
_cell.angle_gamma   90.00
#
_symmetry.space_group_name_H-M   'P 1'
#
loop_
_entity.id
_entity.type
_entity.pdbx_description
1 polymer ?
#
loop_
_entity_poly.entity_id
_entity_poly.type
_entity_poly.pdbx_seq_one_letter_code
_entity_poly.pdbx_strand_id
1 'polypeptide(L)'
;MGLKICYDDSLIPADKILSTAENIMPEINRARSIISSGYGDRRAFINLPYDEEMLSGIKSLISDKLSLDPRFLIVVGIGGSNLGTIAVQEAVLGRFYNLLDPDIMVLYADTVDPDMMNSIITLIKKALKENKHILLNVVSKSGDTTETIANFRVLLSLLKRYNRKYGDFIVVTTDRDSVLWRVAVRRGLSLLEIPSKVVGRYSVLSPVGLFPLGMLGIKIEDLLMGARRMTERCLSMNLKENPAAITASIQYRHYLDGKNISDLFFFSCDLESLGKWCRQLTAESLGKEIDRNGRRVNAGITPTVSIGSTDLHSVAQLYLGGPYDKLITFIRVEDPRSSVFVPEADEYSSLVKGIDGRGLKEILDAILEGTKEAFK
;
A
#
# COMPACT_ATOMS: atom_id res chain seq x y z
N MET A 1 13.49 9.47 -11.76
CA MET A 1 13.73 8.03 -11.95
C MET A 1 12.41 7.27 -11.96
N GLY A 2 12.34 6.09 -12.54
CA GLY A 2 11.12 5.28 -12.64
C GLY A 2 11.39 3.84 -12.20
N LEU A 3 10.33 3.05 -11.98
CA LEU A 3 10.43 1.63 -11.70
C LEU A 3 11.17 0.91 -12.85
N LYS A 4 12.24 0.18 -12.51
CA LYS A 4 13.00 -0.68 -13.40
C LYS A 4 12.68 -2.15 -13.07
N ILE A 5 12.44 -2.94 -14.08
CA ILE A 5 12.23 -4.39 -13.95
C ILE A 5 13.40 -5.10 -14.62
N CYS A 6 14.07 -5.97 -13.86
CA CYS A 6 15.09 -6.88 -14.36
C CYS A 6 14.52 -8.29 -14.27
N TYR A 7 14.54 -9.05 -15.35
CA TYR A 7 13.94 -10.39 -15.42
C TYR A 7 14.83 -11.43 -16.11
N ASP A 8 16.10 -11.09 -16.33
CA ASP A 8 17.08 -11.99 -16.94
C ASP A 8 17.27 -13.27 -16.11
N ASP A 9 17.15 -13.13 -14.77
CA ASP A 9 17.22 -14.22 -13.79
C ASP A 9 15.86 -14.91 -13.53
N SER A 10 14.84 -14.64 -14.34
CA SER A 10 13.49 -15.22 -14.16
C SER A 10 13.40 -16.71 -14.45
N LEU A 11 14.45 -17.31 -15.01
CA LEU A 11 14.51 -18.71 -15.47
C LEU A 11 13.48 -19.06 -16.57
N ILE A 12 12.86 -18.06 -17.16
CA ILE A 12 11.93 -18.18 -18.29
C ILE A 12 12.57 -17.52 -19.52
N PRO A 13 12.71 -18.21 -20.66
CA PRO A 13 13.20 -17.61 -21.89
C PRO A 13 12.38 -16.39 -22.33
N ALA A 14 13.03 -15.34 -22.79
CA ALA A 14 12.38 -14.08 -23.14
C ALA A 14 11.27 -14.22 -24.21
N ASP A 15 11.45 -15.11 -25.18
CA ASP A 15 10.44 -15.45 -26.19
C ASP A 15 9.19 -16.07 -25.57
N LYS A 16 9.35 -16.90 -24.54
CA LYS A 16 8.24 -17.50 -23.78
C LYS A 16 7.49 -16.47 -22.94
N ILE A 17 8.22 -15.50 -22.36
CA ILE A 17 7.57 -14.38 -21.63
C ILE A 17 6.72 -13.57 -22.60
N LEU A 18 7.28 -13.17 -23.75
CA LEU A 18 6.59 -12.36 -24.75
C LEU A 18 5.37 -13.08 -25.35
N SER A 19 5.53 -14.35 -25.74
CA SER A 19 4.41 -15.14 -26.29
C SER A 19 3.28 -15.36 -25.26
N THR A 20 3.62 -15.44 -23.97
CA THR A 20 2.62 -15.47 -22.89
C THR A 20 1.93 -14.10 -22.72
N ALA A 21 2.69 -13.01 -22.82
CA ALA A 21 2.17 -11.65 -22.72
C ALA A 21 1.18 -11.30 -23.86
N GLU A 22 1.33 -11.89 -25.04
CA GLU A 22 0.37 -11.73 -26.16
C GLU A 22 -1.05 -12.14 -25.77
N ASN A 23 -1.22 -13.12 -24.89
CA ASN A 23 -2.53 -13.55 -24.41
C ASN A 23 -3.21 -12.50 -23.52
N ILE A 24 -2.48 -11.52 -23.01
CA ILE A 24 -3.00 -10.43 -22.15
C ILE A 24 -3.47 -9.24 -23.00
N MET A 25 -3.09 -9.15 -24.27
CA MET A 25 -3.42 -8.03 -25.16
C MET A 25 -4.92 -7.66 -25.19
N PRO A 26 -5.87 -8.61 -25.26
CA PRO A 26 -7.28 -8.27 -25.22
C PRO A 26 -7.69 -7.54 -23.93
N GLU A 27 -7.07 -7.88 -22.78
CA GLU A 27 -7.35 -7.23 -21.51
C GLU A 27 -6.71 -5.84 -21.43
N ILE A 28 -5.50 -5.66 -21.98
CA ILE A 28 -4.86 -4.34 -22.11
C ILE A 28 -5.74 -3.42 -22.96
N ASN A 29 -6.27 -3.91 -24.09
CA ASN A 29 -7.17 -3.13 -24.94
C ASN A 29 -8.46 -2.72 -24.21
N ARG A 30 -9.07 -3.64 -23.44
CA ARG A 30 -10.23 -3.30 -22.61
C ARG A 30 -9.89 -2.24 -21.56
N ALA A 31 -8.74 -2.37 -20.87
CA ALA A 31 -8.30 -1.38 -19.91
C ALA A 31 -8.07 -0.01 -20.55
N ARG A 32 -7.49 0.03 -21.75
CA ARG A 32 -7.33 1.28 -22.53
C ARG A 32 -8.65 1.94 -22.88
N SER A 33 -9.67 1.16 -23.27
CA SER A 33 -10.95 1.70 -23.71
C SER A 33 -11.76 2.37 -22.59
N ILE A 34 -11.41 2.15 -21.32
CA ILE A 34 -12.11 2.75 -20.19
C ILE A 34 -11.40 3.97 -19.58
N ILE A 35 -10.20 4.33 -20.09
CA ILE A 35 -9.54 5.58 -19.68
C ILE A 35 -10.47 6.75 -20.05
N SER A 36 -10.67 7.66 -19.11
CA SER A 36 -11.55 8.83 -19.21
C SER A 36 -13.04 8.52 -19.38
N SER A 37 -13.47 7.26 -19.21
CA SER A 37 -14.90 6.88 -19.26
C SER A 37 -15.63 7.00 -17.90
N GLY A 38 -14.97 7.60 -16.88
CA GLY A 38 -15.49 7.69 -15.52
C GLY A 38 -15.43 6.37 -14.76
N TYR A 39 -16.38 6.15 -13.83
CA TYR A 39 -16.33 5.03 -12.87
C TYR A 39 -17.40 3.96 -13.14
N GLY A 40 -17.80 3.76 -14.38
CA GLY A 40 -18.83 2.78 -14.77
C GLY A 40 -18.34 1.32 -14.83
N ASP A 41 -17.04 1.09 -14.99
CA ASP A 41 -16.42 -0.24 -15.09
C ASP A 41 -15.65 -0.61 -13.81
N ARG A 42 -15.48 -1.91 -13.53
CA ARG A 42 -14.71 -2.41 -12.37
C ARG A 42 -13.21 -2.15 -12.47
N ARG A 43 -12.69 -1.84 -13.67
CA ARG A 43 -11.30 -1.44 -13.91
C ARG A 43 -11.10 0.06 -13.82
N ALA A 44 -12.15 0.82 -13.56
CA ALA A 44 -12.13 2.28 -13.55
C ALA A 44 -11.24 2.90 -12.45
N PHE A 45 -10.67 2.09 -11.56
CA PHE A 45 -9.62 2.56 -10.65
C PHE A 45 -8.42 3.16 -11.41
N ILE A 46 -8.19 2.79 -12.69
CA ILE A 46 -7.16 3.41 -13.54
C ILE A 46 -7.48 4.88 -13.89
N ASN A 47 -8.72 5.33 -13.72
CA ASN A 47 -9.13 6.71 -13.92
C ASN A 47 -8.86 7.61 -12.71
N LEU A 48 -8.67 7.03 -11.51
CA LEU A 48 -8.39 7.80 -10.29
C LEU A 48 -7.27 8.83 -10.45
N PRO A 49 -6.13 8.51 -11.09
CA PRO A 49 -5.05 9.49 -11.26
C PRO A 49 -5.41 10.70 -12.13
N TYR A 50 -6.47 10.63 -12.92
CA TYR A 50 -6.90 11.65 -13.88
C TYR A 50 -8.10 12.48 -13.41
N ASP A 51 -8.62 12.20 -12.21
CA ASP A 51 -9.80 12.87 -11.65
C ASP A 51 -9.39 14.17 -10.91
N GLU A 52 -9.33 15.26 -11.65
CA GLU A 52 -8.94 16.58 -11.12
C GLU A 52 -10.01 17.19 -10.21
N GLU A 53 -11.28 16.87 -10.40
CA GLU A 53 -12.38 17.33 -9.54
C GLU A 53 -12.27 16.68 -8.16
N MET A 54 -12.07 15.36 -8.12
CA MET A 54 -11.81 14.63 -6.89
C MET A 54 -10.57 15.18 -6.16
N LEU A 55 -9.48 15.41 -6.89
CA LEU A 55 -8.23 15.96 -6.31
C LEU A 55 -8.48 17.34 -5.70
N SER A 56 -9.17 18.23 -6.42
CA SER A 56 -9.49 19.58 -5.95
C SER A 56 -10.33 19.56 -4.68
N GLY A 57 -11.36 18.70 -4.63
CA GLY A 57 -12.20 18.53 -3.44
C GLY A 57 -11.43 18.01 -2.24
N ILE A 58 -10.52 17.04 -2.45
CA ILE A 58 -9.65 16.51 -1.39
C ILE A 58 -8.72 17.62 -0.85
N LYS A 59 -8.08 18.40 -1.72
CA LYS A 59 -7.18 19.49 -1.32
C LYS A 59 -7.89 20.57 -0.54
N SER A 60 -9.09 20.95 -0.95
CA SER A 60 -9.93 21.90 -0.23
C SER A 60 -10.22 21.40 1.20
N LEU A 61 -10.62 20.12 1.33
CA LEU A 61 -10.92 19.54 2.64
C LEU A 61 -9.65 19.39 3.51
N ILE A 62 -8.49 19.03 2.92
CA ILE A 62 -7.21 19.01 3.64
C ILE A 62 -6.91 20.39 4.22
N SER A 63 -7.02 21.45 3.43
CA SER A 63 -6.79 22.81 3.90
C SER A 63 -7.73 23.20 5.06
N ASP A 64 -9.02 22.85 4.94
CA ASP A 64 -10.00 23.07 6.01
C ASP A 64 -9.60 22.33 7.30
N LYS A 65 -9.23 21.05 7.20
CA LYS A 65 -8.90 20.23 8.38
C LYS A 65 -7.55 20.57 9.00
N LEU A 66 -6.56 21.02 8.21
CA LEU A 66 -5.30 21.53 8.73
C LEU A 66 -5.49 22.81 9.54
N SER A 67 -6.46 23.67 9.20
CA SER A 67 -6.79 24.88 9.98
C SER A 67 -7.29 24.60 11.41
N LEU A 68 -7.69 23.34 11.68
CA LEU A 68 -8.09 22.88 13.01
C LEU A 68 -6.91 22.45 13.89
N ASP A 69 -5.69 22.50 13.38
CA ASP A 69 -4.44 22.11 14.06
C ASP A 69 -4.53 20.73 14.75
N PRO A 70 -4.83 19.63 14.01
CA PRO A 70 -4.93 18.31 14.62
C PRO A 70 -3.54 17.76 14.97
N ARG A 71 -3.35 17.35 16.22
CA ARG A 71 -2.15 16.64 16.66
C ARG A 71 -2.15 15.16 16.24
N PHE A 72 -3.34 14.56 16.13
CA PHE A 72 -3.51 13.19 15.70
C PHE A 72 -4.50 13.11 14.55
N LEU A 73 -4.13 12.36 13.53
CA LEU A 73 -5.03 11.81 12.52
C LEU A 73 -5.25 10.33 12.83
N ILE A 74 -6.48 9.91 13.05
CA ILE A 74 -6.83 8.51 13.28
C ILE A 74 -7.62 8.00 12.08
N VAL A 75 -7.03 7.09 11.32
CA VAL A 75 -7.69 6.42 10.20
C VAL A 75 -8.40 5.18 10.74
N VAL A 76 -9.72 5.19 10.68
CA VAL A 76 -10.57 4.10 11.14
C VAL A 76 -11.09 3.34 9.94
N GLY A 77 -10.50 2.19 9.65
CA GLY A 77 -10.82 1.38 8.47
C GLY A 77 -10.03 0.09 8.47
N ILE A 78 -10.47 -0.93 7.72
CA ILE A 78 -9.83 -2.24 7.67
C ILE A 78 -9.53 -2.65 6.22
N GLY A 79 -8.50 -3.46 6.02
CA GLY A 79 -8.14 -4.00 4.71
C GLY A 79 -7.83 -2.90 3.69
N GLY A 80 -8.54 -2.88 2.55
CA GLY A 80 -8.33 -1.88 1.50
C GLY A 80 -8.63 -0.44 1.91
N SER A 81 -9.26 -0.21 3.07
CA SER A 81 -9.53 1.13 3.60
C SER A 81 -8.31 1.79 4.24
N ASN A 82 -7.24 1.05 4.51
CA ASN A 82 -6.01 1.59 5.12
C ASN A 82 -4.70 0.98 4.63
N LEU A 83 -4.65 -0.29 4.18
CA LEU A 83 -3.38 -0.95 3.82
C LEU A 83 -2.59 -0.17 2.77
N GLY A 84 -3.24 0.33 1.72
CA GLY A 84 -2.57 1.17 0.73
C GLY A 84 -2.06 2.50 1.30
N THR A 85 -2.81 3.09 2.23
CA THR A 85 -2.43 4.33 2.92
C THR A 85 -1.20 4.11 3.80
N ILE A 86 -1.19 3.05 4.61
CA ILE A 86 -0.03 2.65 5.44
C ILE A 86 1.19 2.41 4.56
N ALA A 87 1.01 1.67 3.45
CA ALA A 87 2.08 1.36 2.51
C ALA A 87 2.76 2.61 1.95
N VAL A 88 1.98 3.61 1.52
CA VAL A 88 2.52 4.87 1.00
C VAL A 88 3.12 5.70 2.12
N GLN A 89 2.46 5.81 3.28
CA GLN A 89 2.96 6.58 4.41
C GLN A 89 4.33 6.05 4.88
N GLU A 90 4.48 4.73 5.10
CA GLU A 90 5.76 4.16 5.53
C GLU A 90 6.84 4.26 4.44
N ALA A 91 6.50 4.02 3.17
CA ALA A 91 7.45 4.15 2.07
C ALA A 91 8.00 5.57 1.91
N VAL A 92 7.17 6.60 2.13
CA VAL A 92 7.55 8.01 1.92
C VAL A 92 8.10 8.65 3.19
N LEU A 93 7.47 8.43 4.35
CA LEU A 93 7.80 9.09 5.61
C LEU A 93 8.64 8.21 6.56
N GLY A 94 8.69 6.90 6.33
CA GLY A 94 9.38 5.93 7.15
C GLY A 94 8.49 5.30 8.21
N ARG A 95 8.83 4.07 8.61
CA ARG A 95 8.12 3.30 9.64
C ARG A 95 8.17 3.94 11.04
N PHE A 96 9.17 4.77 11.30
CA PHE A 96 9.36 5.46 12.57
C PHE A 96 8.77 6.88 12.59
N TYR A 97 7.98 7.25 11.58
CA TYR A 97 7.41 8.59 11.42
C TYR A 97 6.88 9.20 12.71
N ASN A 98 6.00 8.50 13.43
CA ASN A 98 5.41 9.01 14.67
C ASN A 98 6.41 9.21 15.82
N LEU A 99 7.56 8.51 15.79
CA LEU A 99 8.60 8.63 16.82
C LEU A 99 9.53 9.82 16.58
N LEU A 100 9.48 10.42 15.40
CA LEU A 100 10.26 11.60 15.02
C LEU A 100 9.54 12.91 15.36
N ASP A 101 8.49 12.85 16.17
CA ASP A 101 7.69 13.97 16.63
C ASP A 101 7.15 14.89 15.51
N PRO A 102 6.45 14.34 14.50
CA PRO A 102 5.89 15.13 13.43
C PRO A 102 4.77 16.04 13.93
N ASP A 103 4.39 17.06 13.17
CA ASP A 103 3.27 17.95 13.49
C ASP A 103 1.96 17.15 13.69
N ILE A 104 1.70 16.19 12.81
CA ILE A 104 0.53 15.31 12.88
C ILE A 104 0.98 13.86 13.01
N MET A 105 0.70 13.22 14.13
CA MET A 105 0.86 11.77 14.30
C MET A 105 -0.29 11.03 13.64
N VAL A 106 -0.01 9.92 12.96
CA VAL A 106 -1.04 9.07 12.37
C VAL A 106 -1.21 7.77 13.14
N LEU A 107 -2.45 7.38 13.44
CA LEU A 107 -2.79 6.11 14.04
C LEU A 107 -3.82 5.39 13.16
N TYR A 108 -3.71 4.05 13.09
CA TYR A 108 -4.62 3.22 12.32
C TYR A 108 -5.42 2.32 13.26
N ALA A 109 -6.74 2.50 13.27
CA ALA A 109 -7.66 1.65 14.00
C ALA A 109 -8.30 0.64 13.04
N ASP A 110 -7.54 -0.43 12.74
CA ASP A 110 -7.79 -1.35 11.63
C ASP A 110 -8.33 -2.72 12.05
N THR A 111 -8.43 -2.98 13.34
CA THR A 111 -9.05 -4.20 13.88
C THR A 111 -9.73 -3.90 15.21
N VAL A 112 -10.56 -4.83 15.70
CA VAL A 112 -11.28 -4.72 16.97
C VAL A 112 -10.49 -5.31 18.14
N ASP A 113 -9.16 -5.23 18.06
CA ASP A 113 -8.28 -5.65 19.15
C ASP A 113 -8.39 -4.68 20.34
N PRO A 114 -8.75 -5.15 21.54
CA PRO A 114 -8.97 -4.29 22.70
C PRO A 114 -7.68 -3.65 23.23
N ASP A 115 -6.54 -4.32 23.13
CA ASP A 115 -5.27 -3.80 23.64
C ASP A 115 -4.71 -2.71 22.71
N MET A 116 -4.81 -2.91 21.40
CA MET A 116 -4.50 -1.88 20.40
C MET A 116 -5.41 -0.67 20.59
N MET A 117 -6.71 -0.87 20.71
CA MET A 117 -7.66 0.23 20.88
C MET A 117 -7.41 0.98 22.20
N ASN A 118 -7.10 0.27 23.30
CA ASN A 118 -6.75 0.89 24.57
C ASN A 118 -5.46 1.72 24.49
N SER A 119 -4.48 1.27 23.71
CA SER A 119 -3.24 2.02 23.45
C SER A 119 -3.55 3.32 22.70
N ILE A 120 -4.35 3.26 21.63
CA ILE A 120 -4.84 4.45 20.91
C ILE A 120 -5.58 5.41 21.86
N ILE A 121 -6.54 4.91 22.63
CA ILE A 121 -7.31 5.70 23.60
C ILE A 121 -6.40 6.38 24.62
N THR A 122 -5.37 5.70 25.10
CA THR A 122 -4.43 6.25 26.07
C THR A 122 -3.64 7.41 25.50
N LEU A 123 -3.12 7.28 24.28
CA LEU A 123 -2.39 8.32 23.56
C LEU A 123 -3.28 9.56 23.33
N ILE A 124 -4.48 9.36 22.77
CA ILE A 124 -5.37 10.48 22.44
C ILE A 124 -5.97 11.14 23.70
N LYS A 125 -6.23 10.41 24.79
CA LYS A 125 -6.67 11.00 26.06
C LYS A 125 -5.63 11.95 26.63
N LYS A 126 -4.35 11.63 26.53
CA LYS A 126 -3.26 12.52 26.95
C LYS A 126 -3.32 13.82 26.14
N ALA A 127 -3.36 13.71 24.82
CA ALA A 127 -3.44 14.87 23.93
C ALA A 127 -4.70 15.74 24.17
N LEU A 128 -5.86 15.10 24.34
CA LEU A 128 -7.11 15.82 24.62
C LEU A 128 -7.10 16.57 25.97
N LYS A 129 -6.42 16.04 26.99
CA LYS A 129 -6.21 16.75 28.27
C LYS A 129 -5.29 17.95 28.12
N GLU A 130 -4.40 17.94 27.15
CA GLU A 130 -3.49 19.03 26.78
C GLU A 130 -4.12 20.01 25.76
N ASN A 131 -5.44 19.93 25.54
CA ASN A 131 -6.19 20.71 24.55
C ASN A 131 -5.71 20.56 23.10
N LYS A 132 -5.10 19.43 22.78
CA LYS A 132 -4.74 19.08 21.39
C LYS A 132 -5.94 18.49 20.67
N HIS A 133 -6.02 18.70 19.37
CA HIS A 133 -7.11 18.23 18.55
C HIS A 133 -6.83 16.85 17.94
N ILE A 134 -7.89 16.07 17.74
CA ILE A 134 -7.86 14.73 17.17
C ILE A 134 -8.80 14.71 15.96
N LEU A 135 -8.31 14.38 14.79
CA LEU A 135 -9.10 14.21 13.59
C LEU A 135 -9.36 12.72 13.34
N LEU A 136 -10.62 12.34 13.21
CA LEU A 136 -11.03 10.98 12.81
C LEU A 136 -11.34 10.95 11.32
N ASN A 137 -10.66 10.09 10.56
CA ASN A 137 -11.02 9.75 9.20
C ASN A 137 -11.63 8.35 9.17
N VAL A 138 -12.95 8.27 9.02
CA VAL A 138 -13.71 7.00 9.05
C VAL A 138 -13.90 6.51 7.62
N VAL A 139 -13.25 5.39 7.31
CA VAL A 139 -13.18 4.85 5.94
C VAL A 139 -13.88 3.50 5.86
N SER A 140 -15.04 3.45 5.23
CA SER A 140 -15.77 2.21 4.95
C SER A 140 -16.54 2.32 3.66
N LYS A 141 -16.20 1.53 2.65
CA LYS A 141 -16.87 1.60 1.36
C LYS A 141 -18.35 1.24 1.47
N SER A 142 -18.70 0.12 2.10
CA SER A 142 -20.09 -0.30 2.32
C SER A 142 -20.81 0.57 3.35
N GLY A 143 -20.06 1.20 4.25
CA GLY A 143 -20.59 2.04 5.33
C GLY A 143 -21.17 1.28 6.52
N ASP A 144 -20.97 -0.04 6.59
CA ASP A 144 -21.49 -0.93 7.63
C ASP A 144 -20.48 -1.98 8.12
N THR A 145 -19.21 -1.86 7.74
CA THR A 145 -18.14 -2.77 8.19
C THR A 145 -18.09 -2.78 9.71
N THR A 146 -18.32 -3.92 10.31
CA THR A 146 -18.49 -4.10 11.77
C THR A 146 -17.32 -3.51 12.56
N GLU A 147 -16.08 -3.86 12.18
CA GLU A 147 -14.86 -3.42 12.86
C GLU A 147 -14.70 -1.90 12.78
N THR A 148 -14.89 -1.32 11.60
CA THR A 148 -14.81 0.13 11.38
C THR A 148 -15.85 0.87 12.22
N ILE A 149 -17.09 0.41 12.22
CA ILE A 149 -18.17 1.06 12.95
C ILE A 149 -17.99 0.90 14.48
N ALA A 150 -17.51 -0.27 14.95
CA ALA A 150 -17.21 -0.50 16.36
C ALA A 150 -16.13 0.47 16.85
N ASN A 151 -14.98 0.51 16.17
CA ASN A 151 -13.86 1.38 16.51
C ASN A 151 -14.25 2.86 16.42
N PHE A 152 -14.98 3.25 15.37
CA PHE A 152 -15.49 4.62 15.24
C PHE A 152 -16.37 5.02 16.42
N ARG A 153 -17.32 4.18 16.83
CA ARG A 153 -18.21 4.49 17.96
C ARG A 153 -17.47 4.64 19.28
N VAL A 154 -16.45 3.83 19.52
CA VAL A 154 -15.57 3.95 20.71
C VAL A 154 -14.86 5.30 20.70
N LEU A 155 -14.18 5.65 19.61
CA LEU A 155 -13.44 6.90 19.47
C LEU A 155 -14.37 8.13 19.48
N LEU A 156 -15.53 8.06 18.83
CA LEU A 156 -16.54 9.10 18.85
C LEU A 156 -17.05 9.38 20.27
N SER A 157 -17.30 8.32 21.05
CA SER A 157 -17.72 8.46 22.45
C SER A 157 -16.69 9.22 23.28
N LEU A 158 -15.40 8.96 23.02
CA LEU A 158 -14.33 9.69 23.68
C LEU A 158 -14.28 11.15 23.22
N LEU A 159 -14.29 11.39 21.89
CA LEU A 159 -14.19 12.74 21.32
C LEU A 159 -15.31 13.66 21.82
N LYS A 160 -16.54 13.16 21.91
CA LYS A 160 -17.71 13.89 22.44
C LYS A 160 -17.54 14.39 23.89
N ARG A 161 -16.76 13.70 24.71
CA ARG A 161 -16.54 14.09 26.12
C ARG A 161 -15.62 15.31 26.25
N TYR A 162 -14.73 15.52 25.28
CA TYR A 162 -13.71 16.55 25.29
C TYR A 162 -13.99 17.72 24.35
N ASN A 163 -14.81 17.52 23.32
CA ASN A 163 -15.07 18.55 22.33
C ASN A 163 -16.55 18.65 21.97
N ARG A 164 -17.17 19.79 22.26
CA ARG A 164 -18.59 20.04 21.89
C ARG A 164 -18.80 20.16 20.39
N LYS A 165 -17.78 20.62 19.64
CA LYS A 165 -17.79 20.73 18.16
C LYS A 165 -17.16 19.51 17.51
N TYR A 166 -17.26 18.34 18.12
CA TYR A 166 -16.65 17.11 17.67
C TYR A 166 -16.92 16.78 16.19
N GLY A 167 -18.04 17.25 15.62
CA GLY A 167 -18.39 17.02 14.22
C GLY A 167 -17.37 17.58 13.24
N ASP A 168 -16.75 18.73 13.56
CA ASP A 168 -15.75 19.38 12.71
C ASP A 168 -14.48 18.51 12.57
N PHE A 169 -14.23 17.64 13.54
CA PHE A 169 -13.08 16.73 13.61
C PHE A 169 -13.39 15.31 13.11
N ILE A 170 -14.41 15.16 12.28
CA ILE A 170 -14.76 13.88 11.67
C ILE A 170 -14.87 14.06 10.17
N VAL A 171 -14.12 13.23 9.44
CA VAL A 171 -14.23 13.08 7.98
C VAL A 171 -14.68 11.65 7.70
N VAL A 172 -15.76 11.51 6.96
CA VAL A 172 -16.29 10.22 6.53
C VAL A 172 -15.96 10.00 5.07
N THR A 173 -15.28 8.90 4.78
CA THR A 173 -14.90 8.49 3.43
C THR A 173 -15.65 7.20 3.09
N THR A 174 -16.64 7.26 2.22
CA THR A 174 -17.56 6.13 1.96
C THR A 174 -18.22 6.24 0.57
N ASP A 175 -18.90 5.19 0.14
CA ASP A 175 -19.76 5.22 -1.05
C ASP A 175 -21.00 6.11 -0.79
N ARG A 176 -21.40 6.91 -1.81
CA ARG A 176 -22.50 7.87 -1.72
C ARG A 176 -23.82 7.23 -1.28
N ASP A 177 -24.08 5.99 -1.66
CA ASP A 177 -25.33 5.30 -1.35
C ASP A 177 -25.28 4.50 -0.03
N SER A 178 -24.14 4.55 0.68
CA SER A 178 -23.95 3.80 1.91
C SER A 178 -24.83 4.31 3.08
N VAL A 179 -25.05 3.45 4.08
CA VAL A 179 -25.73 3.86 5.32
C VAL A 179 -24.90 4.94 6.04
N LEU A 180 -23.59 4.81 6.06
CA LEU A 180 -22.68 5.75 6.72
C LEU A 180 -22.75 7.15 6.05
N TRP A 181 -22.87 7.20 4.71
CA TRP A 181 -23.08 8.46 3.97
C TRP A 181 -24.33 9.19 4.47
N ARG A 182 -25.47 8.49 4.48
CA ARG A 182 -26.75 9.09 4.93
C ARG A 182 -26.69 9.59 6.38
N VAL A 183 -25.99 8.87 7.25
CA VAL A 183 -25.77 9.30 8.64
C VAL A 183 -24.91 10.55 8.70
N ALA A 184 -23.83 10.60 7.94
CA ALA A 184 -22.90 11.74 7.91
C ALA A 184 -23.60 13.01 7.38
N VAL A 185 -24.39 12.90 6.29
CA VAL A 185 -25.20 14.04 5.78
C VAL A 185 -26.14 14.57 6.86
N ARG A 186 -26.91 13.70 7.53
CA ARG A 186 -27.84 14.12 8.59
C ARG A 186 -27.16 14.78 9.77
N ARG A 187 -25.88 14.47 10.00
CA ARG A 187 -25.07 15.01 11.11
C ARG A 187 -24.19 16.19 10.73
N GLY A 188 -24.23 16.61 9.45
CA GLY A 188 -23.39 17.69 8.94
C GLY A 188 -21.89 17.41 9.02
N LEU A 189 -21.48 16.11 8.90
CA LEU A 189 -20.07 15.74 8.93
C LEU A 189 -19.44 15.99 7.56
N SER A 190 -18.13 16.20 7.55
CA SER A 190 -17.35 16.27 6.30
C SER A 190 -17.35 14.93 5.59
N LEU A 191 -17.55 14.96 4.26
CA LEU A 191 -17.75 13.78 3.43
C LEU A 191 -16.76 13.74 2.27
N LEU A 192 -16.25 12.55 1.99
CA LEU A 192 -15.49 12.21 0.79
C LEU A 192 -16.11 10.96 0.16
N GLU A 193 -16.34 11.03 -1.14
CA GLU A 193 -16.96 9.93 -1.89
C GLU A 193 -15.91 8.93 -2.36
N ILE A 194 -16.17 7.64 -2.16
CA ILE A 194 -15.44 6.54 -2.83
C ILE A 194 -16.23 6.19 -4.09
N PRO A 195 -15.66 6.27 -5.30
CA PRO A 195 -16.38 5.88 -6.50
C PRO A 195 -16.85 4.43 -6.43
N SER A 196 -18.12 4.19 -6.73
CA SER A 196 -18.84 2.92 -6.42
C SER A 196 -18.20 1.67 -7.02
N LYS A 197 -17.59 1.77 -8.22
CA LYS A 197 -16.91 0.64 -8.88
C LYS A 197 -15.45 0.46 -8.50
N VAL A 198 -14.86 1.40 -7.75
CA VAL A 198 -13.51 1.24 -7.21
C VAL A 198 -13.57 0.31 -6.00
N VAL A 199 -12.99 -0.88 -6.13
CA VAL A 199 -12.94 -1.86 -5.03
C VAL A 199 -11.87 -1.49 -4.00
N GLY A 200 -12.06 -1.89 -2.73
CA GLY A 200 -11.25 -1.45 -1.59
C GLY A 200 -9.75 -1.56 -1.81
N ARG A 201 -9.24 -2.71 -2.26
CA ARG A 201 -7.80 -2.92 -2.49
C ARG A 201 -7.15 -2.02 -3.54
N TYR A 202 -7.94 -1.38 -4.43
CA TYR A 202 -7.47 -0.44 -5.46
C TYR A 202 -7.74 1.03 -5.11
N SER A 203 -8.17 1.34 -3.87
CA SER A 203 -8.70 2.66 -3.53
C SER A 203 -7.69 3.67 -3.00
N VAL A 204 -6.40 3.33 -2.87
CA VAL A 204 -5.38 4.23 -2.28
C VAL A 204 -5.26 5.57 -3.02
N LEU A 205 -5.47 5.59 -4.34
CA LEU A 205 -5.46 6.82 -5.17
C LEU A 205 -6.83 7.50 -5.26
N SER A 206 -7.79 7.09 -4.43
CA SER A 206 -9.05 7.78 -4.18
C SER A 206 -8.97 8.58 -2.88
N PRO A 207 -10.04 9.25 -2.42
CA PRO A 207 -10.06 9.91 -1.12
C PRO A 207 -9.66 9.02 0.06
N VAL A 208 -9.77 7.70 -0.08
CA VAL A 208 -9.35 6.71 0.94
C VAL A 208 -7.89 6.88 1.36
N GLY A 209 -6.99 7.06 0.40
CA GLY A 209 -5.57 7.26 0.69
C GLY A 209 -5.14 8.72 0.54
N LEU A 210 -5.64 9.44 -0.49
CA LEU A 210 -5.14 10.78 -0.78
C LEU A 210 -5.43 11.77 0.35
N PHE A 211 -6.60 11.68 1.01
CA PHE A 211 -6.92 12.59 2.11
C PHE A 211 -5.97 12.39 3.30
N PRO A 212 -5.86 11.21 3.91
CA PRO A 212 -4.95 11.02 5.05
C PRO A 212 -3.48 11.27 4.68
N LEU A 213 -3.01 10.88 3.49
CA LEU A 213 -1.64 11.12 3.05
C LEU A 213 -1.35 12.63 2.88
N GLY A 214 -2.29 13.38 2.31
CA GLY A 214 -2.18 14.83 2.20
C GLY A 214 -2.18 15.54 3.55
N MET A 215 -2.98 15.06 4.52
CA MET A 215 -2.94 15.56 5.91
C MET A 215 -1.56 15.38 6.57
N LEU A 216 -0.81 14.36 6.17
CA LEU A 216 0.56 14.12 6.64
C LEU A 216 1.63 14.87 5.85
N GLY A 217 1.25 15.77 4.94
CA GLY A 217 2.17 16.57 4.13
C GLY A 217 2.76 15.86 2.92
N ILE A 218 2.29 14.66 2.58
CA ILE A 218 2.70 13.97 1.34
C ILE A 218 2.09 14.71 0.13
N LYS A 219 2.94 15.03 -0.85
CA LYS A 219 2.49 15.65 -2.12
C LYS A 219 1.69 14.65 -2.95
N ILE A 220 0.37 14.65 -2.74
CA ILE A 220 -0.54 13.70 -3.39
C ILE A 220 -0.57 13.83 -4.91
N GLU A 221 -0.26 15.02 -5.44
CA GLU A 221 -0.11 15.25 -6.88
C GLU A 221 1.05 14.42 -7.47
N ASP A 222 2.16 14.30 -6.75
CA ASP A 222 3.31 13.51 -7.20
C ASP A 222 2.96 12.00 -7.24
N LEU A 223 2.14 11.52 -6.29
CA LEU A 223 1.61 10.16 -6.32
C LEU A 223 0.74 9.92 -7.55
N LEU A 224 -0.19 10.83 -7.84
CA LEU A 224 -1.06 10.74 -9.02
C LEU A 224 -0.26 10.83 -10.32
N MET A 225 0.74 11.71 -10.40
CA MET A 225 1.63 11.80 -11.55
C MET A 225 2.42 10.51 -11.76
N GLY A 226 2.94 9.91 -10.68
CA GLY A 226 3.60 8.59 -10.74
C GLY A 226 2.67 7.50 -11.24
N ALA A 227 1.41 7.51 -10.78
CA ALA A 227 0.37 6.57 -11.20
C ALA A 227 0.00 6.74 -12.69
N ARG A 228 -0.14 7.99 -13.19
CA ARG A 228 -0.36 8.28 -14.63
C ARG A 228 0.76 7.68 -15.48
N ARG A 229 2.02 7.95 -15.15
CA ARG A 229 3.18 7.40 -15.87
C ARG A 229 3.19 5.87 -15.87
N MET A 230 2.83 5.26 -14.73
CA MET A 230 2.76 3.80 -14.65
C MET A 230 1.58 3.25 -15.44
N THR A 231 0.43 3.91 -15.45
CA THR A 231 -0.73 3.54 -16.27
C THR A 231 -0.36 3.54 -17.76
N GLU A 232 0.32 4.56 -18.24
CA GLU A 232 0.79 4.64 -19.63
C GLU A 232 1.70 3.44 -19.98
N ARG A 233 2.66 3.11 -19.09
CA ARG A 233 3.56 1.95 -19.30
C ARG A 233 2.81 0.63 -19.26
N CYS A 234 1.93 0.42 -18.29
CA CYS A 234 1.17 -0.83 -18.12
C CYS A 234 0.10 -1.05 -19.20
N LEU A 235 -0.30 0.00 -19.90
CA LEU A 235 -1.23 -0.06 -21.03
C LEU A 235 -0.52 0.06 -22.39
N SER A 236 0.82 0.05 -22.41
CA SER A 236 1.58 0.02 -23.67
C SER A 236 1.30 -1.27 -24.44
N MET A 237 1.07 -1.13 -25.76
CA MET A 237 0.95 -2.26 -26.69
C MET A 237 2.32 -2.85 -27.03
N ASN A 238 3.41 -2.13 -26.78
CA ASN A 238 4.76 -2.68 -26.82
C ASN A 238 5.01 -3.53 -25.58
N LEU A 239 4.82 -4.83 -25.69
CA LEU A 239 4.91 -5.77 -24.56
C LEU A 239 6.29 -5.78 -23.91
N LYS A 240 7.37 -5.46 -24.64
CA LYS A 240 8.72 -5.37 -24.08
C LYS A 240 8.89 -4.21 -23.08
N GLU A 241 8.04 -3.20 -23.19
CA GLU A 241 8.04 -2.01 -22.31
C GLU A 241 6.92 -2.05 -21.27
N ASN A 242 6.05 -3.06 -21.34
CA ASN A 242 4.89 -3.19 -20.45
C ASN A 242 5.24 -4.00 -19.19
N PRO A 243 5.52 -3.33 -18.04
CA PRO A 243 5.96 -4.01 -16.83
C PRO A 243 4.90 -4.96 -16.26
N ALA A 244 3.62 -4.62 -16.40
CA ALA A 244 2.53 -5.45 -15.90
C ALA A 244 2.40 -6.74 -16.72
N ALA A 245 2.49 -6.64 -18.06
CA ALA A 245 2.41 -7.81 -18.93
C ALA A 245 3.61 -8.76 -18.72
N ILE A 246 4.82 -8.23 -18.60
CA ILE A 246 6.03 -9.01 -18.33
C ILE A 246 5.90 -9.75 -16.99
N THR A 247 5.61 -9.02 -15.90
CA THR A 247 5.52 -9.60 -14.55
C THR A 247 4.41 -10.65 -14.46
N ALA A 248 3.23 -10.36 -15.03
CA ALA A 248 2.12 -11.32 -15.05
C ALA A 248 2.46 -12.58 -15.84
N SER A 249 3.20 -12.45 -16.96
CA SER A 249 3.62 -13.60 -17.79
C SER A 249 4.61 -14.48 -17.05
N ILE A 250 5.60 -13.90 -16.37
CA ILE A 250 6.57 -14.63 -15.55
C ILE A 250 5.85 -15.39 -14.42
N GLN A 251 5.00 -14.71 -13.65
CA GLN A 251 4.24 -15.34 -12.57
C GLN A 251 3.35 -16.47 -13.07
N TYR A 252 2.66 -16.25 -14.19
CA TYR A 252 1.78 -17.26 -14.77
C TYR A 252 2.54 -18.50 -15.25
N ARG A 253 3.71 -18.32 -15.92
CA ARG A 253 4.56 -19.45 -16.34
C ARG A 253 5.02 -20.27 -15.14
N HIS A 254 5.55 -19.63 -14.12
CA HIS A 254 5.96 -20.31 -12.90
C HIS A 254 4.78 -20.99 -12.17
N TYR A 255 3.59 -20.39 -12.18
CA TYR A 255 2.39 -21.01 -11.64
C TYR A 255 2.03 -22.29 -12.38
N LEU A 256 2.13 -22.32 -13.72
CA LEU A 256 1.93 -23.54 -14.52
C LEU A 256 2.96 -24.64 -14.21
N ASP A 257 4.17 -24.23 -13.83
CA ASP A 257 5.25 -25.15 -13.43
C ASP A 257 5.17 -25.53 -11.93
N GLY A 258 4.03 -25.26 -11.27
CA GLY A 258 3.76 -25.65 -9.88
C GLY A 258 4.27 -24.69 -8.81
N LYS A 259 4.86 -23.55 -9.18
CA LYS A 259 5.26 -22.49 -8.21
C LYS A 259 4.05 -21.63 -7.85
N ASN A 260 3.34 -22.03 -6.80
CA ASN A 260 2.10 -21.42 -6.36
C ASN A 260 2.27 -20.47 -5.16
N ILE A 261 3.50 -20.22 -4.72
CA ILE A 261 3.88 -19.22 -3.73
C ILE A 261 4.66 -18.11 -4.43
N SER A 262 4.24 -16.85 -4.24
CA SER A 262 4.95 -15.68 -4.77
C SER A 262 5.42 -14.83 -3.59
N ASP A 263 6.72 -14.81 -3.36
CA ASP A 263 7.34 -13.97 -2.33
C ASP A 263 7.81 -12.64 -2.90
N LEU A 264 7.46 -11.56 -2.21
CA LEU A 264 7.99 -10.23 -2.45
C LEU A 264 9.04 -9.95 -1.38
N PHE A 265 10.32 -10.01 -1.78
CA PHE A 265 11.45 -9.87 -0.87
C PHE A 265 12.02 -8.44 -0.98
N PHE A 266 11.68 -7.58 -0.02
CA PHE A 266 12.05 -6.18 0.00
C PHE A 266 13.38 -5.95 0.72
N PHE A 267 14.34 -5.35 0.06
CA PHE A 267 15.57 -4.84 0.66
C PHE A 267 15.40 -3.38 1.10
N SER A 268 14.36 -3.16 1.89
CA SER A 268 14.04 -1.91 2.58
C SER A 268 12.94 -2.17 3.61
N CYS A 269 13.20 -1.87 4.88
CA CYS A 269 12.23 -2.06 5.96
C CYS A 269 10.97 -1.18 5.80
N ASP A 270 11.11 0.01 5.20
CA ASP A 270 9.99 0.94 4.98
C ASP A 270 9.00 0.48 3.89
N LEU A 271 9.33 -0.61 3.17
CA LEU A 271 8.46 -1.21 2.15
C LEU A 271 7.70 -2.46 2.64
N GLU A 272 7.81 -2.84 3.92
CA GLU A 272 7.09 -4.00 4.45
C GLU A 272 5.58 -3.86 4.27
N SER A 273 5.02 -2.70 4.58
CA SER A 273 3.58 -2.45 4.41
C SER A 273 3.15 -2.38 2.94
N LEU A 274 4.05 -2.00 2.02
CA LEU A 274 3.81 -2.15 0.58
C LEU A 274 3.64 -3.63 0.21
N GLY A 275 4.50 -4.50 0.76
CA GLY A 275 4.35 -5.95 0.61
C GLY A 275 3.02 -6.46 1.13
N LYS A 276 2.59 -6.03 2.32
CA LYS A 276 1.28 -6.39 2.90
C LYS A 276 0.10 -5.94 2.04
N TRP A 277 0.18 -4.75 1.44
CA TRP A 277 -0.83 -4.29 0.50
C TRP A 277 -0.82 -5.10 -0.82
N CYS A 278 0.37 -5.37 -1.38
CA CYS A 278 0.50 -6.25 -2.55
C CYS A 278 -0.03 -7.66 -2.29
N ARG A 279 0.13 -8.18 -1.07
CA ARG A 279 -0.46 -9.45 -0.63
C ARG A 279 -1.98 -9.44 -0.75
N GLN A 280 -2.65 -8.37 -0.29
CA GLN A 280 -4.10 -8.22 -0.46
C GLN A 280 -4.48 -8.12 -1.93
N LEU A 281 -3.76 -7.29 -2.72
CA LEU A 281 -4.01 -7.15 -4.16
C LEU A 281 -3.95 -8.50 -4.88
N THR A 282 -2.94 -9.32 -4.59
CA THR A 282 -2.75 -10.63 -5.20
C THR A 282 -3.82 -11.62 -4.74
N ALA A 283 -4.00 -11.79 -3.43
CA ALA A 283 -4.91 -12.78 -2.86
C ALA A 283 -6.36 -12.57 -3.30
N GLU A 284 -6.90 -11.36 -3.13
CA GLU A 284 -8.28 -11.05 -3.49
C GLU A 284 -8.52 -11.00 -5.01
N SER A 285 -7.48 -10.71 -5.81
CA SER A 285 -7.63 -10.64 -7.27
C SER A 285 -7.50 -11.99 -7.95
N LEU A 286 -6.60 -12.86 -7.47
CA LEU A 286 -6.27 -14.13 -8.11
C LEU A 286 -6.96 -15.34 -7.46
N GLY A 287 -7.34 -15.26 -6.17
CA GLY A 287 -8.09 -16.35 -5.51
C GLY A 287 -9.47 -16.51 -6.14
N LYS A 288 -9.68 -17.63 -6.86
CA LYS A 288 -10.93 -17.93 -7.58
C LYS A 288 -11.36 -19.38 -7.38
N GLU A 289 -12.56 -19.58 -6.90
CA GLU A 289 -13.17 -20.90 -6.82
C GLU A 289 -13.58 -21.41 -8.20
N ILE A 290 -14.14 -20.52 -9.03
CA ILE A 290 -14.79 -20.83 -10.30
C ILE A 290 -14.13 -20.03 -11.43
N ASP A 291 -13.89 -20.68 -12.57
CA ASP A 291 -13.40 -20.04 -13.80
C ASP A 291 -14.51 -19.27 -14.55
N ARG A 292 -14.16 -18.62 -15.65
CA ARG A 292 -15.10 -17.87 -16.50
C ARG A 292 -16.18 -18.74 -17.17
N ASN A 293 -15.96 -20.07 -17.21
CA ASN A 293 -16.87 -21.05 -17.80
C ASN A 293 -17.72 -21.75 -16.75
N GLY A 294 -17.67 -21.33 -15.48
CA GLY A 294 -18.42 -21.91 -14.37
C GLY A 294 -17.82 -23.21 -13.81
N ARG A 295 -16.60 -23.59 -14.19
CA ARG A 295 -15.93 -24.79 -13.68
C ARG A 295 -15.20 -24.49 -12.39
N ARG A 296 -15.28 -25.39 -11.42
CA ARG A 296 -14.55 -25.31 -10.16
C ARG A 296 -13.05 -25.52 -10.41
N VAL A 297 -12.22 -24.54 -10.06
CA VAL A 297 -10.76 -24.53 -10.33
C VAL A 297 -9.94 -24.32 -9.07
N ASN A 298 -10.47 -23.65 -8.02
CA ASN A 298 -9.75 -23.27 -6.81
C ASN A 298 -8.36 -22.69 -7.11
N ALA A 299 -8.29 -21.76 -8.08
CA ALA A 299 -7.05 -21.16 -8.56
C ALA A 299 -6.59 -20.02 -7.66
N GLY A 300 -5.28 -19.81 -7.60
CA GLY A 300 -4.68 -18.71 -6.87
C GLY A 300 -3.19 -18.89 -6.64
N ILE A 301 -2.52 -17.81 -6.28
CA ILE A 301 -1.11 -17.78 -5.88
C ILE A 301 -1.10 -17.30 -4.43
N THR A 302 -0.36 -17.98 -3.55
CA THR A 302 -0.17 -17.56 -2.15
C THR A 302 0.89 -16.48 -2.08
N PRO A 303 0.54 -15.23 -1.78
CA PRO A 303 1.53 -14.16 -1.66
C PRO A 303 2.16 -14.16 -0.27
N THR A 304 3.49 -14.08 -0.22
CA THR A 304 4.28 -13.89 1.00
C THR A 304 5.11 -12.62 0.91
N VAL A 305 5.63 -12.16 2.03
CA VAL A 305 6.44 -10.94 2.14
C VAL A 305 7.64 -11.23 3.02
N SER A 306 8.82 -10.91 2.53
CA SER A 306 10.08 -11.04 3.25
C SER A 306 10.86 -9.72 3.23
N ILE A 307 11.64 -9.45 4.27
CA ILE A 307 12.44 -8.23 4.44
C ILE A 307 13.92 -8.56 4.51
N GLY A 308 14.69 -8.07 3.58
CA GLY A 308 16.15 -8.15 3.60
C GLY A 308 16.76 -7.07 4.52
N SER A 309 17.78 -7.42 5.31
CA SER A 309 18.41 -8.75 5.42
C SER A 309 17.79 -9.62 6.52
N THR A 310 16.80 -9.12 7.27
CA THR A 310 16.20 -9.78 8.45
C THR A 310 15.74 -11.21 8.12
N ASP A 311 15.01 -11.38 7.03
CA ASP A 311 14.40 -12.66 6.68
C ASP A 311 15.37 -13.64 5.98
N LEU A 312 16.56 -13.20 5.66
CA LEU A 312 17.66 -14.13 5.35
C LEU A 312 18.06 -14.96 6.58
N HIS A 313 17.82 -14.44 7.80
CA HIS A 313 18.06 -15.13 9.06
C HIS A 313 16.84 -15.87 9.62
N SER A 314 15.73 -15.94 8.86
CA SER A 314 14.51 -16.61 9.27
C SER A 314 14.02 -17.64 8.24
N VAL A 315 13.72 -17.24 7.02
CA VAL A 315 13.07 -18.09 6.00
C VAL A 315 14.00 -18.57 4.88
N ALA A 316 15.21 -18.01 4.74
CA ALA A 316 16.10 -18.30 3.62
C ALA A 316 16.44 -19.79 3.49
N GLN A 317 16.64 -20.50 4.60
CA GLN A 317 16.90 -21.94 4.55
C GLN A 317 15.74 -22.72 3.95
N LEU A 318 14.47 -22.36 4.28
CA LEU A 318 13.30 -22.98 3.67
C LEU A 318 13.23 -22.67 2.17
N TYR A 319 13.60 -21.45 1.78
CA TYR A 319 13.54 -21.04 0.38
C TYR A 319 14.61 -21.71 -0.47
N LEU A 320 15.81 -21.92 0.08
CA LEU A 320 16.94 -22.57 -0.61
C LEU A 320 16.90 -24.11 -0.55
N GLY A 321 16.53 -24.67 0.60
CA GLY A 321 16.62 -26.13 0.84
C GLY A 321 15.26 -26.84 0.89
N GLY A 322 14.16 -26.12 0.83
CA GLY A 322 12.79 -26.67 0.91
C GLY A 322 12.18 -26.97 -0.46
N PRO A 323 10.85 -27.13 -0.53
CA PRO A 323 10.14 -27.38 -1.79
C PRO A 323 10.36 -26.28 -2.82
N TYR A 324 10.58 -26.67 -4.08
CA TYR A 324 10.82 -25.75 -5.19
C TYR A 324 9.49 -25.23 -5.77
N ASP A 325 8.65 -24.63 -4.93
CA ASP A 325 7.28 -24.19 -5.20
C ASP A 325 7.08 -22.68 -5.14
N LYS A 326 8.19 -21.91 -5.10
CA LYS A 326 8.18 -20.47 -4.90
C LYS A 326 8.77 -19.70 -6.07
N LEU A 327 8.20 -18.52 -6.35
CA LEU A 327 8.80 -17.46 -7.14
C LEU A 327 9.18 -16.32 -6.20
N ILE A 328 10.44 -15.95 -6.18
CA ILE A 328 10.95 -14.84 -5.37
C ILE A 328 11.17 -13.61 -6.24
N THR A 329 10.59 -12.48 -5.84
CA THR A 329 10.81 -11.19 -6.50
C THR A 329 11.55 -10.26 -5.54
N PHE A 330 12.82 -9.98 -5.84
CA PHE A 330 13.62 -9.03 -5.07
C PHE A 330 13.28 -7.59 -5.43
N ILE A 331 13.04 -6.77 -4.41
CA ILE A 331 12.73 -5.34 -4.56
C ILE A 331 13.76 -4.53 -3.76
N ARG A 332 14.43 -3.60 -4.44
CA ARG A 332 15.40 -2.69 -3.80
C ARG A 332 15.06 -1.23 -4.06
N VAL A 333 15.54 -0.36 -3.18
CA VAL A 333 15.53 1.10 -3.36
C VAL A 333 16.88 1.53 -3.88
N GLU A 334 16.92 2.16 -5.06
CA GLU A 334 18.19 2.65 -5.64
C GLU A 334 18.72 3.86 -4.88
N ASP A 335 17.84 4.83 -4.56
CA ASP A 335 18.19 6.07 -3.86
C ASP A 335 17.44 6.13 -2.51
N PRO A 336 18.05 5.69 -1.40
CA PRO A 336 17.43 5.79 -0.08
C PRO A 336 17.38 7.24 0.39
N ARG A 337 16.45 7.56 1.29
CA ARG A 337 16.27 8.90 1.85
C ARG A 337 17.44 9.37 2.72
N SER A 338 18.28 8.46 3.20
CA SER A 338 19.35 8.74 4.15
C SER A 338 20.62 7.99 3.77
N SER A 339 21.76 8.58 4.12
CA SER A 339 23.07 7.95 3.99
C SER A 339 23.67 7.78 5.39
N VAL A 340 23.98 6.53 5.75
CA VAL A 340 24.63 6.18 7.00
C VAL A 340 25.84 5.29 6.68
N PHE A 341 26.97 5.55 7.34
CA PHE A 341 28.23 4.88 7.07
C PHE A 341 28.73 4.18 8.33
N VAL A 342 29.43 3.06 8.14
CA VAL A 342 30.24 2.44 9.17
C VAL A 342 31.42 3.38 9.44
N PRO A 343 31.89 3.54 10.71
CA PRO A 343 33.11 4.32 10.99
C PRO A 343 34.31 3.84 10.17
N GLU A 344 35.25 4.76 9.87
CA GLU A 344 36.45 4.43 9.08
C GLU A 344 37.32 3.37 9.74
N ALA A 345 37.52 3.47 11.05
CA ALA A 345 38.19 2.44 11.86
C ALA A 345 37.89 2.64 13.36
N ASP A 346 37.74 1.55 14.09
CA ASP A 346 37.58 1.52 15.55
C ASP A 346 38.09 0.20 16.12
N GLU A 347 37.95 0.00 17.43
CA GLU A 347 38.36 -1.23 18.12
C GLU A 347 37.62 -2.49 17.66
N TYR A 348 36.52 -2.34 16.91
CA TYR A 348 35.68 -3.45 16.39
C TYR A 348 35.98 -3.80 14.93
N SER A 349 36.86 -3.05 14.22
CA SER A 349 37.15 -3.26 12.79
C SER A 349 37.67 -4.68 12.48
N SER A 350 38.22 -5.38 13.48
CA SER A 350 38.65 -6.77 13.31
C SER A 350 37.53 -7.80 13.25
N LEU A 351 36.33 -7.47 13.68
CA LEU A 351 35.19 -8.40 13.73
C LEU A 351 34.65 -8.76 12.34
N VAL A 352 34.61 -7.79 11.45
CA VAL A 352 34.19 -7.99 10.05
C VAL A 352 35.08 -7.14 9.13
N LYS A 353 35.88 -7.81 8.30
CA LYS A 353 36.77 -7.13 7.37
C LYS A 353 36.06 -6.51 6.20
N GLY A 354 36.49 -5.31 5.79
CA GLY A 354 36.07 -4.68 4.53
C GLY A 354 34.76 -3.89 4.59
N ILE A 355 34.23 -3.64 5.81
CA ILE A 355 33.04 -2.79 5.99
C ILE A 355 33.38 -1.38 6.48
N ASP A 356 34.60 -1.14 6.95
CA ASP A 356 35.05 0.18 7.44
C ASP A 356 34.83 1.26 6.35
N GLY A 357 34.25 2.38 6.71
CA GLY A 357 33.91 3.48 5.80
C GLY A 357 32.82 3.20 4.79
N ARG A 358 32.28 1.98 4.73
CA ARG A 358 31.21 1.64 3.76
C ARG A 358 29.86 2.19 4.16
N GLY A 359 29.07 2.62 3.17
CA GLY A 359 27.68 2.97 3.37
C GLY A 359 26.82 1.74 3.69
N LEU A 360 25.86 1.85 4.62
CA LEU A 360 24.93 0.74 4.93
C LEU A 360 24.15 0.29 3.68
N LYS A 361 23.85 1.21 2.75
CA LYS A 361 23.24 0.84 1.46
C LYS A 361 24.16 -0.07 0.63
N GLU A 362 25.45 0.24 0.56
CA GLU A 362 26.44 -0.56 -0.18
C GLU A 362 26.54 -1.98 0.38
N ILE A 363 26.52 -2.09 1.70
CA ILE A 363 26.51 -3.39 2.39
C ILE A 363 25.21 -4.15 2.07
N LEU A 364 24.04 -3.48 2.15
CA LEU A 364 22.75 -4.08 1.84
C LEU A 364 22.65 -4.54 0.39
N ASP A 365 23.20 -3.77 -0.54
CA ASP A 365 23.25 -4.14 -1.96
C ASP A 365 24.15 -5.36 -2.19
N ALA A 366 25.30 -5.44 -1.51
CA ALA A 366 26.18 -6.62 -1.60
C ALA A 366 25.49 -7.88 -1.06
N ILE A 367 24.75 -7.75 0.06
CA ILE A 367 23.95 -8.86 0.59
C ILE A 367 22.88 -9.28 -0.43
N LEU A 368 22.18 -8.33 -1.08
CA LEU A 368 21.19 -8.64 -2.12
C LEU A 368 21.84 -9.39 -3.30
N GLU A 369 22.95 -8.92 -3.81
CA GLU A 369 23.60 -9.59 -4.95
C GLU A 369 24.07 -11.00 -4.59
N GLY A 370 24.66 -11.20 -3.39
CA GLY A 370 24.98 -12.54 -2.90
C GLY A 370 23.74 -13.43 -2.72
N THR A 371 22.63 -12.85 -2.26
CA THR A 371 21.35 -13.57 -2.13
C THR A 371 20.84 -14.01 -3.50
N LYS A 372 20.85 -13.12 -4.49
CA LYS A 372 20.40 -13.42 -5.86
C LYS A 372 21.22 -14.60 -6.45
N GLU A 373 22.53 -14.58 -6.28
CA GLU A 373 23.38 -15.69 -6.78
C GLU A 373 23.08 -17.03 -6.08
N ALA A 374 22.76 -17.00 -4.78
CA ALA A 374 22.40 -18.21 -4.03
C ALA A 374 21.03 -18.79 -4.43
N PHE A 375 20.12 -17.95 -4.96
CA PHE A 375 18.76 -18.36 -5.34
C PHE A 375 18.61 -18.76 -6.82
N LYS A 376 19.65 -18.59 -7.63
CA LYS A 376 19.73 -19.11 -9.01
C LYS A 376 19.95 -20.61 -9.06
#